data_e115fe59b4d0a700ce33eae97ee354c1
#
_entry.id   e115fe59b4d0a700ce33eae97ee354c1
#
_cell.length_a   1.000
_cell.length_b   1.000
_cell.length_c   1.000
_cell.angle_alpha   90.00
_cell.angle_beta   90.00
_cell.angle_gamma   90.00
#
_symmetry.space_group_name_H-M   'P 1'
#
loop_
_entity.id
_entity.type
_entity.pdbx_description
1 polymer ?
#
loop_
_entity_poly.entity_id
_entity_poly.type
_entity_poly.pdbx_seq_one_letter_code
_entity_poly.pdbx_strand_id
1 'polypeptide(L)'
;MGRDKKERYITMEKKLVIACDHGGYELKLALISHLSESGYTVVDLGCDSPESVDYPVYADKLCCALNRGDAPLGILVCGTGLGMSIAANKHKGIRAVCCSDTFSAKMGRVHNNANVLCMGGRVVDAERGCALADAFLQAEFEGGRHERRVVMLNALDEAK
;
A
#
# COMPACT_ATOMS: atom_id res chain seq x y z
N MET A 1 6.42 -17.10 27.73
CA MET A 1 5.92 -15.90 28.42
C MET A 1 5.41 -14.94 27.38
N GLY A 2 4.12 -14.69 27.38
CA GLY A 2 3.44 -13.97 26.31
C GLY A 2 3.79 -12.49 26.31
N ARG A 3 4.28 -12.00 25.18
CA ARG A 3 4.19 -10.58 24.88
C ARG A 3 2.71 -10.21 24.89
N ASP A 4 2.39 -9.15 25.62
CA ASP A 4 1.02 -8.68 25.82
C ASP A 4 0.33 -8.50 24.46
N LYS A 5 -0.94 -8.90 24.36
CA LYS A 5 -1.74 -8.74 23.13
C LYS A 5 -1.73 -7.28 22.64
N LYS A 6 -1.56 -6.34 23.54
CA LYS A 6 -1.46 -4.91 23.25
C LYS A 6 -0.14 -4.53 22.54
N GLU A 7 0.99 -5.15 22.92
CA GLU A 7 2.27 -4.95 22.22
C GLU A 7 2.27 -5.57 20.82
N ARG A 8 1.59 -6.70 20.62
CA ARG A 8 1.39 -7.31 19.31
C ARG A 8 0.52 -6.43 18.39
N TYR A 9 -0.51 -5.79 18.93
CA TYR A 9 -1.36 -4.86 18.17
C TYR A 9 -0.56 -3.63 17.75
N ILE A 10 0.19 -3.00 18.65
CA ILE A 10 0.99 -1.81 18.37
C ILE A 10 2.10 -2.11 17.34
N THR A 11 2.71 -3.30 17.39
CA THR A 11 3.74 -3.71 16.41
C THR A 11 3.15 -4.04 15.03
N MET A 12 1.91 -4.49 14.93
CA MET A 12 1.25 -4.73 13.64
C MET A 12 0.76 -3.44 12.98
N GLU A 13 0.29 -2.45 13.74
CA GLU A 13 -0.18 -1.16 13.21
C GLU A 13 0.94 -0.36 12.52
N LYS A 14 2.20 -0.58 12.90
CA LYS A 14 3.36 0.07 12.29
C LYS A 14 4.16 -0.83 11.35
N LYS A 15 3.54 -1.86 10.81
CA LYS A 15 4.15 -2.74 9.82
C LYS A 15 3.49 -2.55 8.46
N LEU A 16 4.29 -2.46 7.42
CA LEU A 16 3.81 -2.42 6.04
C LEU A 16 4.72 -3.23 5.12
N VAL A 17 4.18 -3.61 3.99
CA VAL A 17 4.92 -4.23 2.89
C VAL A 17 5.02 -3.24 1.73
N ILE A 18 6.14 -3.25 1.02
CA ILE A 18 6.38 -2.41 -0.14
C ILE A 18 6.97 -3.21 -1.28
N ALA A 19 6.56 -2.92 -2.49
CA ALA A 19 7.14 -3.50 -3.69
C ALA A 19 7.10 -2.49 -4.85
N CYS A 20 7.95 -2.70 -5.83
CA CYS A 20 7.97 -1.88 -7.04
C CYS A 20 8.41 -2.70 -8.25
N ASP A 21 8.26 -2.13 -9.45
CA ASP A 21 9.04 -2.49 -10.62
C ASP A 21 10.24 -1.54 -10.79
N HIS A 22 10.96 -1.65 -11.91
CA HIS A 22 12.12 -0.81 -12.20
C HIS A 22 11.79 0.69 -12.28
N GLY A 23 10.57 1.07 -12.72
CA GLY A 23 10.12 2.46 -12.79
C GLY A 23 9.85 3.10 -11.43
N GLY A 24 9.68 2.28 -10.39
CA GLY A 24 9.46 2.72 -9.01
C GLY A 24 10.65 2.49 -8.08
N TYR A 25 11.76 1.95 -8.57
CA TYR A 25 12.86 1.51 -7.72
C TYR A 25 13.46 2.62 -6.84
N GLU A 26 13.83 3.75 -7.42
CA GLU A 26 14.40 4.88 -6.68
C GLU A 26 13.41 5.47 -5.66
N LEU A 27 12.15 5.63 -6.05
CA LEU A 27 11.12 6.12 -5.14
C LEU A 27 10.88 5.13 -3.99
N LYS A 28 10.88 3.83 -4.25
CA LYS A 28 10.76 2.81 -3.21
C LYS A 28 11.87 2.94 -2.16
N LEU A 29 13.13 3.14 -2.58
CA LEU A 29 14.26 3.31 -1.65
C LEU A 29 14.06 4.54 -0.76
N ALA A 30 13.64 5.66 -1.33
CA ALA A 30 13.34 6.89 -0.57
C ALA A 30 12.20 6.67 0.44
N LEU A 31 11.13 5.97 0.04
CA LEU A 31 10.00 5.63 0.91
C LEU A 31 10.45 4.72 2.08
N ILE A 32 11.26 3.71 1.82
CA ILE A 32 11.76 2.81 2.86
C ILE A 32 12.56 3.60 3.90
N SER A 33 13.46 4.48 3.48
CA SER A 33 14.24 5.32 4.38
C SER A 33 13.34 6.20 5.24
N HIS A 34 12.45 6.96 4.62
CA HIS A 34 11.52 7.87 5.29
C HIS A 34 10.61 7.15 6.31
N LEU A 35 10.01 6.04 5.90
CA LEU A 35 9.07 5.30 6.74
C LEU A 35 9.78 4.56 7.89
N SER A 36 10.98 4.04 7.64
CA SER A 36 11.80 3.41 8.70
C SER A 36 12.21 4.43 9.77
N GLU A 37 12.61 5.63 9.37
CA GLU A 37 12.91 6.75 10.27
C GLU A 37 11.68 7.21 11.06
N SER A 38 10.49 7.07 10.48
CA SER A 38 9.20 7.35 11.12
C SER A 38 8.70 6.23 12.04
N GLY A 39 9.48 5.17 12.22
CA GLY A 39 9.20 4.07 13.14
C GLY A 39 8.38 2.93 12.55
N TYR A 40 8.18 2.88 11.22
CA TYR A 40 7.53 1.74 10.57
C TYR A 40 8.52 0.58 10.36
N THR A 41 8.02 -0.63 10.52
CA THR A 41 8.70 -1.83 10.04
C THR A 41 8.29 -2.06 8.58
N VAL A 42 9.20 -1.77 7.65
CA VAL A 42 8.96 -1.87 6.21
C VAL A 42 9.57 -3.17 5.69
N VAL A 43 8.73 -4.04 5.14
CA VAL A 43 9.20 -5.28 4.49
C VAL A 43 9.25 -5.05 2.99
N ASP A 44 10.45 -5.05 2.44
CA ASP A 44 10.70 -4.88 1.01
C ASP A 44 10.55 -6.23 0.27
N LEU A 45 9.56 -6.30 -0.62
CA LEU A 45 9.27 -7.47 -1.44
C LEU A 45 9.86 -7.39 -2.86
N GLY A 46 10.67 -6.40 -3.14
CA GLY A 46 11.36 -6.20 -4.42
C GLY A 46 10.69 -5.10 -5.28
N CYS A 47 11.21 -4.83 -6.48
CA CYS A 47 12.41 -5.45 -7.07
C CYS A 47 13.70 -4.93 -6.40
N ASP A 48 14.81 -5.63 -6.66
CA ASP A 48 16.09 -5.39 -5.98
C ASP A 48 17.09 -4.62 -6.85
N SER A 49 16.69 -4.21 -8.04
CA SER A 49 17.55 -3.48 -8.98
C SER A 49 16.71 -2.59 -9.92
N PRO A 50 17.35 -1.62 -10.62
CA PRO A 50 16.69 -0.79 -11.62
C PRO A 50 16.50 -1.51 -12.98
N GLU A 51 16.86 -2.77 -13.10
CA GLU A 51 16.67 -3.55 -14.32
C GLU A 51 15.19 -3.83 -14.59
N SER A 52 14.83 -3.88 -15.87
CA SER A 52 13.44 -4.07 -16.30
C SER A 52 12.84 -5.37 -15.78
N VAL A 53 11.70 -5.26 -15.12
CA VAL A 53 10.89 -6.36 -14.60
C VAL A 53 9.41 -6.11 -14.83
N ASP A 54 8.61 -7.15 -14.73
CA ASP A 54 7.17 -7.08 -14.95
C ASP A 54 6.43 -6.72 -13.66
N TYR A 55 5.78 -5.55 -13.63
CA TYR A 55 5.09 -5.03 -12.45
C TYR A 55 4.02 -5.98 -11.88
N PRO A 56 3.25 -6.77 -12.67
CA PRO A 56 2.22 -7.64 -12.11
C PRO A 56 2.78 -8.69 -11.15
N VAL A 57 4.01 -9.16 -11.37
CA VAL A 57 4.68 -10.12 -10.47
C VAL A 57 4.84 -9.53 -9.06
N TYR A 58 5.23 -8.28 -8.97
CA TYR A 58 5.45 -7.59 -7.69
C TYR A 58 4.15 -7.15 -7.02
N ALA A 59 3.16 -6.76 -7.81
CA ALA A 59 1.81 -6.53 -7.30
C ALA A 59 1.23 -7.80 -6.67
N ASP A 60 1.36 -8.94 -7.34
CA ASP A 60 0.92 -10.25 -6.83
C ASP A 60 1.62 -10.62 -5.51
N LYS A 61 2.95 -10.49 -5.47
CA LYS A 61 3.72 -10.74 -4.24
C LYS A 61 3.19 -9.95 -3.04
N LEU A 62 2.96 -8.66 -3.23
CA LEU A 62 2.48 -7.79 -2.16
C LEU A 62 1.06 -8.14 -1.75
N CYS A 63 0.15 -8.34 -2.69
CA CYS A 63 -1.24 -8.69 -2.41
C CYS A 63 -1.35 -10.03 -1.68
N CYS A 64 -0.56 -11.03 -2.08
CA CYS A 64 -0.48 -12.31 -1.38
C CYS A 64 0.03 -12.15 0.05
N ALA A 65 1.02 -11.29 0.29
CA ALA A 65 1.53 -10.99 1.63
C ALA A 65 0.45 -10.37 2.52
N LEU A 66 -0.30 -9.39 2.00
CA LEU A 66 -1.43 -8.79 2.73
C LEU A 66 -2.52 -9.83 3.04
N ASN A 67 -2.88 -10.67 2.08
CA ASN A 67 -3.92 -11.68 2.26
C ASN A 67 -3.50 -12.78 3.24
N ARG A 68 -2.20 -13.05 3.41
CA ARG A 68 -1.70 -13.92 4.49
C ARG A 68 -1.69 -13.26 5.87
N GLY A 69 -1.91 -11.95 5.93
CA GLY A 69 -1.84 -11.19 7.18
C GLY A 69 -0.41 -10.79 7.60
N ASP A 70 0.54 -10.78 6.67
CA ASP A 70 1.93 -10.41 6.95
C ASP A 70 2.07 -8.94 7.37
N ALA A 71 1.18 -8.08 6.88
CA ALA A 71 1.04 -6.68 7.27
C ALA A 71 -0.38 -6.18 6.97
N PRO A 72 -0.85 -5.10 7.62
CA PRO A 72 -2.18 -4.54 7.36
C PRO A 72 -2.27 -3.69 6.09
N LEU A 73 -1.18 -3.06 5.70
CA LEU A 73 -1.13 -2.10 4.59
C LEU A 73 0.08 -2.33 3.69
N GLY A 74 -0.07 -1.93 2.44
CA GLY A 74 1.00 -2.02 1.45
C GLY A 74 1.14 -0.78 0.57
N ILE A 75 2.33 -0.62 -0.01
CA ILE A 75 2.64 0.42 -0.99
C ILE A 75 3.23 -0.24 -2.23
N LEU A 76 2.69 0.12 -3.40
CA LEU A 76 3.17 -0.34 -4.70
C LEU A 76 3.62 0.85 -5.55
N VAL A 77 4.79 0.72 -6.15
CA VAL A 77 5.37 1.78 -6.99
C VAL A 77 5.76 1.22 -8.36
N CYS A 78 5.30 1.85 -9.41
CA CYS A 78 5.80 1.62 -10.78
C CYS A 78 6.06 2.97 -11.45
N GLY A 79 6.17 3.04 -12.74
CA GLY A 79 6.40 4.32 -13.44
C GLY A 79 5.26 5.33 -13.23
N THR A 80 4.01 4.88 -13.26
CA THR A 80 2.81 5.71 -13.13
C THR A 80 1.92 5.37 -11.93
N GLY A 81 2.09 4.20 -11.34
CA GLY A 81 1.19 3.64 -10.33
C GLY A 81 -0.05 2.96 -10.90
N LEU A 82 -0.36 3.21 -12.16
CA LEU A 82 -1.61 2.73 -12.80
C LEU A 82 -1.62 1.21 -12.94
N GLY A 83 -0.58 0.64 -13.55
CA GLY A 83 -0.49 -0.81 -13.74
C GLY A 83 -0.49 -1.58 -12.43
N MET A 84 0.21 -1.08 -11.43
CA MET A 84 0.23 -1.66 -10.07
C MET A 84 -1.18 -1.66 -9.45
N SER A 85 -1.93 -0.57 -9.57
CA SER A 85 -3.29 -0.48 -9.02
C SER A 85 -4.27 -1.41 -9.72
N ILE A 86 -4.16 -1.54 -11.04
CA ILE A 86 -4.98 -2.47 -11.83
C ILE A 86 -4.70 -3.92 -11.40
N ALA A 87 -3.42 -4.30 -11.33
CA ALA A 87 -3.01 -5.64 -10.94
C ALA A 87 -3.43 -5.96 -9.50
N ALA A 88 -3.21 -5.05 -8.56
CA ALA A 88 -3.57 -5.21 -7.16
C ALA A 88 -5.07 -5.43 -6.98
N ASN A 89 -5.91 -4.64 -7.65
CA ASN A 89 -7.37 -4.74 -7.57
C ASN A 89 -7.97 -6.00 -8.23
N LYS A 90 -7.15 -6.82 -8.87
CA LYS A 90 -7.56 -8.15 -9.34
C LYS A 90 -7.58 -9.20 -8.21
N HIS A 91 -7.00 -8.90 -7.06
CA HIS A 91 -6.94 -9.80 -5.90
C HIS A 91 -8.12 -9.55 -4.96
N LYS A 92 -8.73 -10.64 -4.47
CA LYS A 92 -9.78 -10.55 -3.45
C LYS A 92 -9.27 -9.84 -2.20
N GLY A 93 -10.10 -9.01 -1.60
CA GLY A 93 -9.79 -8.30 -0.37
C GLY A 93 -8.82 -7.12 -0.54
N ILE A 94 -8.37 -6.82 -1.74
CA ILE A 94 -7.48 -5.70 -2.03
C ILE A 94 -8.27 -4.52 -2.58
N ARG A 95 -8.11 -3.38 -1.93
CA ARG A 95 -8.63 -2.08 -2.36
C ARG A 95 -7.44 -1.16 -2.54
N ALA A 96 -6.89 -1.13 -3.75
CA ALA A 96 -5.75 -0.33 -4.13
C ALA A 96 -6.21 1.00 -4.74
N VAL A 97 -5.58 2.08 -4.30
CA VAL A 97 -5.82 3.43 -4.82
C VAL A 97 -4.54 3.99 -5.43
N CYS A 98 -4.65 4.57 -6.62
CA CYS A 98 -3.54 5.22 -7.29
C CYS A 98 -3.65 6.73 -7.10
N CYS A 99 -2.70 7.32 -6.39
CA CYS A 99 -2.76 8.73 -5.99
C CYS A 99 -1.48 9.49 -6.35
N SER A 100 -1.66 10.77 -6.67
CA SER A 100 -0.58 11.74 -6.85
C SER A 100 -0.73 12.99 -5.99
N ASP A 101 -1.80 13.07 -5.21
CA ASP A 101 -2.07 14.13 -4.24
C ASP A 101 -2.43 13.56 -2.85
N THR A 102 -2.11 14.30 -1.82
CA THR A 102 -2.28 13.86 -0.43
C THR A 102 -3.73 13.77 0.02
N PHE A 103 -4.61 14.59 -0.56
CA PHE A 103 -6.03 14.53 -0.26
C PHE A 103 -6.62 13.19 -0.71
N SER A 104 -6.37 12.79 -1.96
CA SER A 104 -6.85 11.51 -2.50
C SER A 104 -6.26 10.32 -1.73
N ALA A 105 -4.97 10.36 -1.38
CA ALA A 105 -4.32 9.31 -0.60
C ALA A 105 -4.99 9.14 0.77
N LYS A 106 -5.24 10.24 1.48
CA LYS A 106 -5.95 10.24 2.76
C LYS A 106 -7.38 9.71 2.61
N MET A 107 -8.12 10.21 1.62
CA MET A 107 -9.51 9.81 1.40
C MET A 107 -9.64 8.35 1.00
N GLY A 108 -8.66 7.78 0.32
CA GLY A 108 -8.61 6.35 0.02
C GLY A 108 -8.70 5.50 1.31
N ARG A 109 -8.01 5.92 2.37
CA ARG A 109 -8.16 5.27 3.69
C ARG A 109 -9.48 5.62 4.36
N VAL A 110 -9.77 6.91 4.50
CA VAL A 110 -10.91 7.42 5.28
C VAL A 110 -12.25 6.91 4.73
N HIS A 111 -12.42 6.92 3.42
CA HIS A 111 -13.69 6.57 2.76
C HIS A 111 -13.75 5.14 2.24
N ASN A 112 -12.66 4.63 1.66
CA ASN A 112 -12.67 3.36 0.94
C ASN A 112 -12.00 2.22 1.72
N ASN A 113 -11.47 2.50 2.90
CA ASN A 113 -10.67 1.55 3.66
C ASN A 113 -9.63 0.86 2.75
N ALA A 114 -8.99 1.65 1.87
CA ALA A 114 -7.98 1.14 0.97
C ALA A 114 -6.82 0.54 1.77
N ASN A 115 -6.33 -0.62 1.35
CA ASN A 115 -5.22 -1.30 2.01
C ASN A 115 -3.92 -1.29 1.19
N VAL A 116 -3.97 -0.75 -0.02
CA VAL A 116 -2.79 -0.56 -0.87
C VAL A 116 -2.80 0.85 -1.47
N LEU A 117 -1.69 1.57 -1.28
CA LEU A 117 -1.42 2.83 -1.96
C LEU A 117 -0.50 2.56 -3.15
N CYS A 118 -0.90 2.99 -4.33
CA CYS A 118 -0.08 2.94 -5.54
C CYS A 118 0.33 4.36 -5.96
N MET A 119 1.57 4.51 -6.40
CA MET A 119 2.08 5.78 -6.92
C MET A 119 3.13 5.56 -8.01
N GLY A 120 3.41 6.60 -8.77
CA GLY A 120 4.31 6.56 -9.91
C GLY A 120 5.63 7.28 -9.67
N GLY A 121 6.75 6.57 -9.80
CA GLY A 121 8.09 7.15 -9.67
C GLY A 121 8.44 8.17 -10.77
N ARG A 122 7.70 8.17 -11.88
CA ARG A 122 7.82 9.17 -12.96
C ARG A 122 6.80 10.31 -12.83
N VAL A 123 5.87 10.21 -11.88
CA VAL A 123 4.78 11.18 -11.67
C VAL A 123 5.08 12.08 -10.48
N VAL A 124 5.62 11.50 -9.40
CA VAL A 124 5.93 12.22 -8.16
C VAL A 124 7.42 12.06 -7.81
N ASP A 125 7.99 13.09 -7.21
CA ASP A 125 9.32 13.05 -6.62
C ASP A 125 9.30 12.39 -5.22
N ALA A 126 10.48 12.22 -4.63
CA ALA A 126 10.62 11.58 -3.32
C ALA A 126 9.86 12.33 -2.22
N GLU A 127 9.91 13.67 -2.20
CA GLU A 127 9.21 14.49 -1.21
C GLU A 127 7.70 14.29 -1.30
N ARG A 128 7.14 14.36 -2.50
CA ARG A 128 5.72 14.15 -2.73
C ARG A 128 5.32 12.69 -2.42
N GLY A 129 6.12 11.72 -2.83
CA GLY A 129 5.87 10.31 -2.54
C GLY A 129 5.82 10.01 -1.04
N CYS A 130 6.75 10.57 -0.27
CA CYS A 130 6.74 10.47 1.20
C CYS A 130 5.50 11.11 1.82
N ALA A 131 5.11 12.29 1.33
CA ALA A 131 3.89 12.97 1.79
C ALA A 131 2.61 12.15 1.49
N LEU A 132 2.55 11.49 0.33
CA LEU A 132 1.44 10.57 -0.01
C LEU A 132 1.38 9.38 0.96
N ALA A 133 2.53 8.77 1.23
CA ALA A 133 2.62 7.64 2.15
C ALA A 133 2.18 8.05 3.57
N ASP A 134 2.65 9.19 4.07
CA ASP A 134 2.26 9.70 5.39
C ASP A 134 0.75 9.97 5.45
N ALA A 135 0.18 10.64 4.45
CA ALA A 135 -1.26 10.94 4.41
C ALA A 135 -2.11 9.67 4.40
N PHE A 136 -1.67 8.64 3.70
CA PHE A 136 -2.34 7.34 3.64
C PHE A 136 -2.20 6.55 4.95
N LEU A 137 -0.97 6.41 5.46
CA LEU A 137 -0.68 5.55 6.62
C LEU A 137 -1.18 6.10 7.94
N GLN A 138 -1.28 7.43 8.09
CA GLN A 138 -1.76 8.09 9.30
C GLN A 138 -3.29 8.23 9.36
N ALA A 139 -3.98 7.97 8.24
CA ALA A 139 -5.43 8.05 8.20
C ALA A 139 -6.08 6.75 8.67
N GLU A 140 -7.25 6.86 9.26
CA GLU A 140 -8.07 5.75 9.71
C GLU A 140 -9.39 5.70 8.93
N PHE A 141 -9.92 4.50 8.77
CA PHE A 141 -11.24 4.33 8.15
C PHE A 141 -12.33 4.91 9.04
N GLU A 142 -13.12 5.82 8.49
CA GLU A 142 -14.17 6.51 9.24
C GLU A 142 -15.38 5.61 9.55
N GLY A 143 -15.61 4.56 8.74
CA GLY A 143 -16.78 3.70 8.88
C GLY A 143 -18.07 4.43 8.54
N GLY A 144 -19.09 4.29 9.38
CA GLY A 144 -20.36 4.97 9.23
C GLY A 144 -21.01 4.74 7.84
N ARG A 145 -21.36 5.82 7.15
CA ARG A 145 -21.96 5.76 5.80
C ARG A 145 -21.07 5.11 4.74
N HIS A 146 -19.74 5.10 4.96
CA HIS A 146 -18.77 4.53 4.03
C HIS A 146 -18.71 3.01 4.12
N GLU A 147 -18.98 2.44 5.29
CA GLU A 147 -18.87 1.00 5.54
C GLU A 147 -19.76 0.18 4.61
N ARG A 148 -21.03 0.59 4.43
CA ARG A 148 -21.94 -0.08 3.50
C ARG A 148 -21.37 -0.15 2.09
N ARG A 149 -20.74 0.92 1.62
CA ARG A 149 -20.13 0.97 0.29
C ARG A 149 -18.90 0.09 0.17
N VAL A 150 -18.09 0.02 1.21
CA VAL A 150 -16.93 -0.89 1.26
C VAL A 150 -17.39 -2.36 1.25
N VAL A 151 -18.44 -2.70 1.98
CA VAL A 151 -19.05 -4.04 1.93
C VAL A 151 -19.51 -4.38 0.51
N MET A 152 -20.13 -3.43 -0.20
CA MET A 152 -20.56 -3.62 -1.60
C MET A 152 -19.35 -3.80 -2.53
N LEU A 153 -18.25 -3.06 -2.32
CA LEU A 153 -17.00 -3.26 -3.06
C LEU A 153 -16.44 -4.68 -2.85
N ASN A 154 -16.40 -5.12 -1.60
CA ASN A 154 -15.89 -6.46 -1.27
C ASN A 154 -16.77 -7.57 -1.87
N ALA A 155 -18.07 -7.37 -1.97
CA ALA A 155 -19.00 -8.32 -2.59
C ALA A 155 -18.70 -8.54 -4.08
N LEU A 156 -18.12 -7.58 -4.78
CA LEU A 156 -17.71 -7.73 -6.18
C LEU A 156 -16.58 -8.76 -6.36
N ASP A 157 -15.82 -9.05 -5.33
CA ASP A 157 -14.78 -10.08 -5.36
C ASP A 157 -15.37 -11.49 -5.53
N GLU A 158 -16.58 -11.71 -5.05
CA GLU A 158 -17.26 -13.01 -5.16
C GLU A 158 -17.82 -13.28 -6.58
N ALA A 159 -17.91 -12.24 -7.43
CA ALA A 159 -18.39 -12.33 -8.81
C ALA A 159 -17.29 -12.68 -9.83
N LYS A 160 -16.02 -12.86 -9.38
CA LYS A 160 -14.86 -13.15 -10.24
C LYS A 160 -14.58 -14.63 -10.37
#